data_911d3ed4630c9763610cf1cfeec86e27
#
_entry.id   911d3ed4630c9763610cf1cfeec86e27
#
_cell.length_a   1.000
_cell.length_b   1.000
_cell.length_c   1.000
_cell.angle_alpha   90.00
_cell.angle_beta   90.00
_cell.angle_gamma   90.00
#
_symmetry.space_group_name_H-M   'P 1'
#
loop_
_entity.id
_entity.type
_entity.pdbx_description
1 polymer ?
#
loop_
_entity_poly.entity_id
_entity_poly.type
_entity_poly.pdbx_seq_one_letter_code
_entity_poly.pdbx_strand_id
1 'polypeptide(L)'
;MKQEWNRFFRLGVTLFCLYLSIHYWGPLCRLAGLVAGACAPLILGGVIAYGVNILMSCYERHYFPNRPTPFVQKSRRPVCLLLALASMVGLIFCLIRMILPELMDCVGLLIQKAVPVLEELTLLVNENTDLYQFLTDQGLSLSNGTIDWQSALHTAAQWLISGLGGVMGSVVSLFSTLSSAAFTLVVSLIFSLYLLTGKERLLRQADRALRAYLKPMWYSRLTYFLHTLNTCFHRFLVGQCTEAVVLGLLCIGGMLLFRFPYATMIGTLIGFTALIPVAGAYIGAGVGAFMIFTVSPIQALLFLLFIVILQQLEGNLIYPKVVGSSIGLPGIWVLTAVTIGGGILGIPGMLLAVPLAAACYQMVCRDILRREAARPPEPVEVPEEM
;
A
#
# COMPACT_ATOMS: atom_id res chain seq x y z
N MET A 1 -49.30 -25.34 27.06
CA MET A 1 -49.29 -23.88 27.37
C MET A 1 -47.94 -23.29 27.69
N LYS A 2 -47.11 -23.82 28.62
CA LYS A 2 -45.76 -23.26 28.92
C LYS A 2 -44.73 -23.26 27.73
N GLN A 3 -44.84 -24.25 26.87
CA GLN A 3 -43.90 -24.42 25.75
C GLN A 3 -44.20 -23.48 24.58
N GLU A 4 -45.45 -23.15 24.36
CA GLU A 4 -45.89 -22.16 23.35
C GLU A 4 -45.63 -20.73 23.80
N TRP A 5 -45.83 -20.42 25.09
CA TRP A 5 -45.49 -19.15 25.68
C TRP A 5 -44.01 -18.83 25.52
N ASN A 6 -43.10 -19.80 25.70
CA ASN A 6 -41.67 -19.62 25.47
C ASN A 6 -41.29 -19.41 23.99
N ARG A 7 -42.07 -19.93 23.04
CA ARG A 7 -41.85 -19.66 21.61
C ARG A 7 -42.24 -18.23 21.23
N PHE A 8 -43.41 -17.77 21.63
CA PHE A 8 -43.88 -16.39 21.40
C PHE A 8 -42.99 -15.37 22.08
N PHE A 9 -42.55 -15.65 23.29
CA PHE A 9 -41.60 -14.77 24.00
C PHE A 9 -40.25 -14.70 23.29
N ARG A 10 -39.69 -15.80 22.84
CA ARG A 10 -38.45 -15.83 22.05
C ARG A 10 -38.63 -15.10 20.73
N LEU A 11 -39.73 -15.27 20.03
CA LEU A 11 -40.04 -14.55 18.80
C LEU A 11 -40.18 -13.07 19.03
N GLY A 12 -40.84 -12.63 20.10
CA GLY A 12 -40.92 -11.22 20.49
C GLY A 12 -39.55 -10.61 20.81
N VAL A 13 -38.73 -11.33 21.56
CA VAL A 13 -37.34 -10.89 21.87
C VAL A 13 -36.48 -10.83 20.61
N THR A 14 -36.56 -11.81 19.71
CA THR A 14 -35.79 -11.77 18.45
C THR A 14 -36.22 -10.63 17.55
N LEU A 15 -37.53 -10.37 17.39
CA LEU A 15 -38.05 -9.23 16.63
C LEU A 15 -37.65 -7.89 17.26
N PHE A 16 -37.69 -7.78 18.59
CA PHE A 16 -37.25 -6.58 19.29
C PHE A 16 -35.73 -6.34 19.13
N CYS A 17 -34.91 -7.39 19.24
CA CYS A 17 -33.47 -7.29 18.97
C CYS A 17 -33.19 -6.91 17.51
N LEU A 18 -33.95 -7.46 16.56
CA LEU A 18 -33.83 -7.12 15.15
C LEU A 18 -34.21 -5.65 14.88
N TYR A 19 -35.30 -5.19 15.48
CA TYR A 19 -35.73 -3.78 15.44
C TYR A 19 -34.66 -2.85 16.03
N LEU A 20 -34.12 -3.17 17.20
CA LEU A 20 -33.02 -2.41 17.82
C LEU A 20 -31.78 -2.38 16.92
N SER A 21 -31.41 -3.52 16.34
CA SER A 21 -30.26 -3.61 15.44
C SER A 21 -30.43 -2.72 14.20
N ILE A 22 -31.62 -2.70 13.60
CA ILE A 22 -31.91 -1.86 12.43
C ILE A 22 -31.97 -0.38 12.82
N HIS A 23 -32.66 -0.06 13.91
CA HIS A 23 -32.87 1.33 14.34
C HIS A 23 -31.58 2.01 14.81
N TYR A 24 -30.72 1.30 15.55
CA TYR A 24 -29.47 1.82 16.08
C TYR A 24 -28.26 1.58 15.17
N TRP A 25 -28.45 0.95 13.99
CA TRP A 25 -27.35 0.69 13.07
C TRP A 25 -26.60 1.96 12.63
N GLY A 26 -27.34 3.01 12.28
CA GLY A 26 -26.76 4.31 11.88
C GLY A 26 -25.94 4.99 12.98
N PRO A 27 -26.48 5.16 14.21
CA PRO A 27 -25.71 5.66 15.36
C PRO A 27 -24.51 4.78 15.70
N LEU A 28 -24.63 3.46 15.63
CA LEU A 28 -23.54 2.53 15.91
C LEU A 28 -22.40 2.66 14.89
N CYS A 29 -22.73 2.75 13.60
CA CYS A 29 -21.75 2.99 12.56
C CYS A 29 -21.05 4.35 12.71
N ARG A 30 -21.76 5.40 13.10
CA ARG A 30 -21.16 6.71 13.41
C ARG A 30 -20.22 6.64 14.61
N LEU A 31 -20.63 5.97 15.69
CA LEU A 31 -19.78 5.76 16.86
C LEU A 31 -18.52 4.95 16.50
N ALA A 32 -18.69 3.87 15.73
CA ALA A 32 -17.56 3.08 15.24
C ALA A 32 -16.60 3.92 14.38
N GLY A 33 -17.12 4.78 13.51
CA GLY A 33 -16.33 5.73 12.72
C GLY A 33 -15.56 6.74 13.58
N LEU A 34 -16.19 7.30 14.62
CA LEU A 34 -15.53 8.20 15.58
C LEU A 34 -14.41 7.49 16.34
N VAL A 35 -14.67 6.27 16.83
CA VAL A 35 -13.64 5.47 17.52
C VAL A 35 -12.49 5.11 16.56
N ALA A 36 -12.79 4.72 15.33
CA ALA A 36 -11.76 4.43 14.32
C ALA A 36 -10.90 5.66 14.01
N GLY A 37 -11.53 6.85 13.87
CA GLY A 37 -10.83 8.12 13.70
C GLY A 37 -9.94 8.47 14.90
N ALA A 38 -10.45 8.30 16.13
CA ALA A 38 -9.68 8.51 17.35
C ALA A 38 -8.49 7.52 17.49
N CYS A 39 -8.61 6.33 16.91
CA CYS A 39 -7.52 5.34 16.89
C CYS A 39 -6.48 5.58 15.78
N ALA A 40 -6.74 6.48 14.84
CA ALA A 40 -5.81 6.74 13.72
C ALA A 40 -4.38 7.06 14.16
N PRO A 41 -4.10 7.91 15.17
CA PRO A 41 -2.74 8.16 15.65
C PRO A 41 -2.07 6.90 16.20
N LEU A 42 -2.82 6.00 16.83
CA LEU A 42 -2.30 4.74 17.39
C LEU A 42 -1.95 3.75 16.28
N ILE A 43 -2.80 3.66 15.26
CA ILE A 43 -2.54 2.82 14.07
C ILE A 43 -1.30 3.33 13.35
N LEU A 44 -1.21 4.63 13.10
CA LEU A 44 -0.06 5.26 12.47
C LEU A 44 1.22 5.05 13.29
N GLY A 45 1.13 5.23 14.61
CA GLY A 45 2.25 4.96 15.53
C GLY A 45 2.68 3.50 15.54
N GLY A 46 1.75 2.56 15.38
CA GLY A 46 2.04 1.13 15.19
C GLY A 46 2.80 0.85 13.88
N VAL A 47 2.39 1.48 12.79
CA VAL A 47 3.08 1.39 11.48
C VAL A 47 4.50 1.95 11.57
N ILE A 48 4.65 3.13 12.16
CA ILE A 48 5.97 3.76 12.40
C ILE A 48 6.83 2.84 13.27
N ALA A 49 6.28 2.32 14.38
CA ALA A 49 6.99 1.40 15.27
C ALA A 49 7.45 0.13 14.52
N TYR A 50 6.64 -0.39 13.60
CA TYR A 50 7.00 -1.55 12.80
C TYR A 50 8.19 -1.26 11.87
N GLY A 51 8.16 -0.12 11.15
CA GLY A 51 9.27 0.31 10.29
C GLY A 51 10.56 0.54 11.07
N VAL A 52 10.49 1.28 12.19
CA VAL A 52 11.64 1.51 13.08
C VAL A 52 12.17 0.20 13.66
N ASN A 53 11.29 -0.75 14.01
CA ASN A 53 11.70 -2.05 14.53
C ASN A 53 12.51 -2.88 13.51
N ILE A 54 12.23 -2.77 12.21
CA ILE A 54 13.02 -3.43 11.16
C ILE A 54 14.45 -2.87 11.17
N LEU A 55 14.60 -1.54 11.17
CA LEU A 55 15.90 -0.86 11.23
C LEU A 55 16.63 -1.14 12.54
N MET A 56 15.93 -1.06 13.66
CA MET A 56 16.47 -1.37 14.98
C MET A 56 17.02 -2.80 15.06
N SER A 57 16.30 -3.78 14.50
CA SER A 57 16.75 -5.18 14.47
C SER A 57 18.00 -5.36 13.59
N CYS A 58 18.14 -4.57 12.53
CA CYS A 58 19.34 -4.53 11.71
C CYS A 58 20.54 -3.98 12.51
N TYR A 59 20.34 -2.85 13.18
CA TYR A 59 21.40 -2.25 14.02
C TYR A 59 21.77 -3.12 15.21
N GLU A 60 20.82 -3.77 15.87
CA GLU A 60 21.08 -4.70 16.97
C GLU A 60 21.97 -5.88 16.56
N ARG A 61 21.88 -6.33 15.30
CA ARG A 61 22.75 -7.39 14.76
C ARG A 61 24.20 -6.92 14.56
N HIS A 62 24.39 -5.62 14.26
CA HIS A 62 25.71 -5.04 14.00
C HIS A 62 26.35 -4.39 15.23
N TYR A 63 25.56 -4.10 16.29
CA TYR A 63 26.06 -3.46 17.50
C TYR A 63 26.81 -4.45 18.39
N PHE A 64 28.14 -4.46 18.28
CA PHE A 64 29.08 -5.27 19.07
C PHE A 64 28.62 -6.74 19.31
N PRO A 65 28.51 -7.58 18.28
CA PRO A 65 27.98 -8.95 18.40
C PRO A 65 28.79 -9.84 19.36
N ASN A 66 30.11 -9.57 19.55
CA ASN A 66 31.04 -10.44 20.25
C ASN A 66 31.49 -9.93 21.64
N ARG A 67 30.88 -8.86 22.20
CA ARG A 67 31.26 -8.35 23.52
C ARG A 67 30.08 -8.31 24.50
N PRO A 68 29.91 -9.32 25.36
CA PRO A 68 28.81 -9.41 26.33
C PRO A 68 29.10 -8.63 27.63
N THR A 69 29.59 -7.37 27.58
CA THR A 69 29.74 -6.55 28.79
C THR A 69 28.37 -6.05 29.25
N PRO A 70 28.08 -6.01 30.57
CA PRO A 70 26.77 -5.61 31.10
C PRO A 70 26.38 -4.18 30.68
N PHE A 71 27.38 -3.31 30.47
CA PHE A 71 27.15 -1.95 29.96
C PHE A 71 26.67 -1.95 28.52
N VAL A 72 27.25 -2.76 27.64
CA VAL A 72 26.82 -2.90 26.22
C VAL A 72 25.42 -3.49 26.13
N GLN A 73 25.06 -4.45 26.96
CA GLN A 73 23.71 -5.01 26.98
C GLN A 73 22.66 -3.99 27.41
N LYS A 74 22.97 -3.12 28.37
CA LYS A 74 22.04 -2.09 28.86
C LYS A 74 21.91 -0.90 27.90
N SER A 75 22.99 -0.53 27.21
CA SER A 75 23.01 0.59 26.24
C SER A 75 22.57 0.20 24.83
N ARG A 76 22.63 -1.09 24.47
CA ARG A 76 22.33 -1.60 23.12
C ARG A 76 20.96 -1.15 22.61
N ARG A 77 19.91 -1.33 23.41
CA ARG A 77 18.54 -1.00 23.01
C ARG A 77 18.29 0.49 22.81
N PRO A 78 18.59 1.37 23.80
CA PRO A 78 18.33 2.79 23.63
C PRO A 78 19.17 3.40 22.49
N VAL A 79 20.42 2.97 22.32
CA VAL A 79 21.29 3.44 21.23
C VAL A 79 20.76 2.97 19.88
N CYS A 80 20.44 1.68 19.71
CA CYS A 80 19.89 1.17 18.46
C CYS A 80 18.52 1.78 18.12
N LEU A 81 17.70 2.09 19.13
CA LEU A 81 16.42 2.77 18.94
C LEU A 81 16.63 4.21 18.43
N LEU A 82 17.52 4.97 19.07
CA LEU A 82 17.83 6.34 18.63
C LEU A 82 18.42 6.35 17.22
N LEU A 83 19.36 5.45 16.92
CA LEU A 83 19.92 5.31 15.58
C LEU A 83 18.86 4.92 14.54
N ALA A 84 17.98 3.97 14.87
CA ALA A 84 16.92 3.58 13.96
C ALA A 84 15.93 4.71 13.70
N LEU A 85 15.57 5.48 14.72
CA LEU A 85 14.71 6.64 14.60
C LEU A 85 15.38 7.74 13.77
N ALA A 86 16.62 8.09 14.10
CA ALA A 86 17.40 9.11 13.37
C ALA A 86 17.59 8.72 11.90
N SER A 87 17.92 7.44 11.62
CA SER A 87 18.09 6.95 10.25
C SER A 87 16.76 6.92 9.49
N MET A 88 15.65 6.60 10.14
CA MET A 88 14.34 6.64 9.50
C MET A 88 13.91 8.07 9.16
N VAL A 89 14.08 9.00 10.10
CA VAL A 89 13.83 10.44 9.85
C VAL A 89 14.74 10.96 8.74
N GLY A 90 16.04 10.63 8.79
CA GLY A 90 17.01 10.99 7.76
C GLY A 90 16.66 10.42 6.38
N LEU A 91 16.24 9.16 6.32
CA LEU A 91 15.77 8.50 5.10
C LEU A 91 14.54 9.20 4.53
N ILE A 92 13.52 9.44 5.36
CA ILE A 92 12.31 10.14 4.94
C ILE A 92 12.61 11.54 4.45
N PHE A 93 13.46 12.28 5.19
CA PHE A 93 13.89 13.62 4.78
C PHE A 93 14.64 13.62 3.44
N CYS A 94 15.57 12.66 3.26
CA CYS A 94 16.30 12.49 2.01
C CYS A 94 15.34 12.14 0.84
N LEU A 95 14.40 11.22 1.06
CA LEU A 95 13.39 10.85 0.06
C LEU A 95 12.50 12.05 -0.31
N ILE A 96 12.02 12.80 0.68
CA ILE A 96 11.21 14.01 0.43
C ILE A 96 12.00 15.03 -0.38
N ARG A 97 13.25 15.31 0.00
CA ARG A 97 14.11 16.28 -0.70
C ARG A 97 14.48 15.86 -2.13
N MET A 98 14.53 14.55 -2.38
CA MET A 98 14.85 14.02 -3.70
C MET A 98 13.61 13.88 -4.58
N ILE A 99 12.52 13.35 -4.02
CA ILE A 99 11.34 12.98 -4.81
C ILE A 99 10.37 14.17 -4.96
N LEU A 100 10.17 14.97 -3.91
CA LEU A 100 9.14 16.02 -3.92
C LEU A 100 9.38 17.10 -4.97
N PRO A 101 10.61 17.64 -5.14
CA PRO A 101 10.89 18.61 -6.22
C PRO A 101 10.59 18.01 -7.60
N GLU A 102 11.08 16.80 -7.88
CA GLU A 102 10.90 16.11 -9.16
C GLU A 102 9.40 15.84 -9.46
N LEU A 103 8.62 15.47 -8.43
CA LEU A 103 7.18 15.31 -8.58
C LEU A 103 6.46 16.63 -8.83
N MET A 104 6.85 17.70 -8.14
CA MET A 104 6.25 19.02 -8.33
C MET A 104 6.56 19.58 -9.74
N ASP A 105 7.79 19.41 -10.20
CA ASP A 105 8.19 19.78 -11.55
C ASP A 105 7.45 18.93 -12.60
N CYS A 106 7.30 17.63 -12.35
CA CYS A 106 6.53 16.72 -13.20
C CYS A 106 5.06 17.17 -13.32
N VAL A 107 4.39 17.44 -12.21
CA VAL A 107 2.99 17.90 -12.19
C VAL A 107 2.88 19.28 -12.87
N GLY A 108 3.81 20.20 -12.60
CA GLY A 108 3.86 21.52 -13.22
C GLY A 108 3.98 21.43 -14.74
N LEU A 109 4.91 20.62 -15.24
CA LEU A 109 5.12 20.37 -16.67
C LEU A 109 3.93 19.66 -17.31
N LEU A 110 3.31 18.69 -16.62
CA LEU A 110 2.09 18.02 -17.09
C LEU A 110 0.97 19.02 -17.32
N ILE A 111 0.68 19.88 -16.35
CA ILE A 111 -0.35 20.92 -16.47
C ILE A 111 -0.02 21.88 -17.61
N GLN A 112 1.24 22.39 -17.63
CA GLN A 112 1.68 23.35 -18.64
C GLN A 112 1.63 22.79 -20.07
N LYS A 113 1.97 21.51 -20.25
CA LYS A 113 2.05 20.85 -21.56
C LYS A 113 0.72 20.22 -21.99
N ALA A 114 -0.12 19.82 -21.05
CA ALA A 114 -1.42 19.21 -21.35
C ALA A 114 -2.40 20.22 -21.94
N VAL A 115 -2.40 21.47 -21.46
CA VAL A 115 -3.32 22.51 -21.94
C VAL A 115 -3.20 22.74 -23.47
N PRO A 116 -2.01 23.05 -24.03
CA PRO A 116 -1.90 23.30 -25.48
C PRO A 116 -2.21 22.05 -26.33
N VAL A 117 -1.84 20.84 -25.88
CA VAL A 117 -2.14 19.59 -26.60
C VAL A 117 -3.66 19.35 -26.63
N LEU A 118 -4.36 19.64 -25.55
CA LEU A 118 -5.81 19.51 -25.47
C LEU A 118 -6.52 20.60 -26.26
N GLU A 119 -6.00 21.82 -26.33
CA GLU A 119 -6.50 22.88 -27.21
C GLU A 119 -6.35 22.49 -28.69
N GLU A 120 -5.22 21.92 -29.08
CA GLU A 120 -5.01 21.42 -30.46
C GLU A 120 -5.92 20.25 -30.79
N LEU A 121 -6.14 19.32 -29.83
CA LEU A 121 -7.13 18.25 -29.98
C LEU A 121 -8.56 18.76 -30.09
N THR A 122 -8.93 19.81 -29.36
CA THR A 122 -10.28 20.42 -29.51
C THR A 122 -10.50 21.05 -30.86
N LEU A 123 -9.49 21.67 -31.47
CA LEU A 123 -9.55 22.20 -32.82
C LEU A 123 -9.77 21.06 -33.83
N LEU A 124 -9.04 19.96 -33.72
CA LEU A 124 -9.19 18.78 -34.57
C LEU A 124 -10.55 18.09 -34.40
N VAL A 125 -11.09 18.05 -33.18
CA VAL A 125 -12.43 17.49 -32.89
C VAL A 125 -13.52 18.40 -33.46
N ASN A 126 -13.34 19.71 -33.38
CA ASN A 126 -14.32 20.68 -33.88
C ASN A 126 -14.38 20.74 -35.43
N GLU A 127 -13.30 20.34 -36.10
CA GLU A 127 -13.26 20.16 -37.55
C GLU A 127 -13.96 18.86 -38.01
N ASN A 128 -14.10 17.85 -37.12
CA ASN A 128 -14.74 16.57 -37.43
C ASN A 128 -16.12 16.47 -36.76
N THR A 129 -17.16 16.77 -37.49
CA THR A 129 -18.55 16.78 -37.01
C THR A 129 -19.03 15.46 -36.41
N ASP A 130 -18.55 14.32 -36.93
CA ASP A 130 -18.92 12.97 -36.44
C ASP A 130 -18.30 12.67 -35.08
N LEU A 131 -17.08 13.10 -34.85
CA LEU A 131 -16.36 12.93 -33.57
C LEU A 131 -16.98 13.84 -32.49
N TYR A 132 -17.40 15.03 -32.88
CA TYR A 132 -18.08 15.98 -32.00
C TYR A 132 -19.41 15.43 -31.48
N GLN A 133 -20.24 14.83 -32.35
CA GLN A 133 -21.49 14.20 -31.95
C GLN A 133 -21.26 13.00 -31.03
N PHE A 134 -20.29 12.15 -31.33
CA PHE A 134 -19.96 11.01 -30.52
C PHE A 134 -19.53 11.38 -29.06
N LEU A 135 -18.74 12.44 -28.91
CA LEU A 135 -18.29 12.91 -27.59
C LEU A 135 -19.42 13.58 -26.80
N THR A 136 -20.34 14.26 -27.49
CA THR A 136 -21.52 14.90 -26.88
C THR A 136 -22.50 13.84 -26.35
N ASP A 137 -22.69 12.76 -27.09
CA ASP A 137 -23.53 11.61 -26.70
C ASP A 137 -22.97 10.84 -25.47
N GLN A 138 -21.67 10.89 -25.25
CA GLN A 138 -21.03 10.33 -24.07
C GLN A 138 -21.11 11.23 -22.81
N GLY A 139 -21.84 12.33 -22.86
CA GLY A 139 -22.09 13.18 -21.69
C GLY A 139 -20.98 14.17 -21.33
N LEU A 140 -20.01 14.40 -22.22
CA LEU A 140 -19.02 15.46 -22.06
C LEU A 140 -19.69 16.79 -22.31
N SER A 141 -19.97 17.55 -21.27
CA SER A 141 -20.63 18.85 -21.32
C SER A 141 -19.74 19.88 -22.03
N LEU A 142 -20.18 20.28 -23.21
CA LEU A 142 -19.60 21.36 -24.01
C LEU A 142 -20.20 22.69 -23.55
N SER A 143 -19.42 23.51 -22.87
CA SER A 143 -19.81 24.88 -22.57
C SER A 143 -19.40 25.76 -23.74
N ASN A 144 -20.41 26.40 -24.43
CA ASN A 144 -20.19 27.29 -25.55
C ASN A 144 -19.44 26.72 -26.78
N GLY A 145 -19.56 25.40 -27.05
CA GLY A 145 -18.92 24.79 -28.22
C GLY A 145 -17.42 24.48 -28.06
N THR A 146 -16.87 24.73 -26.89
CA THR A 146 -15.48 24.34 -26.53
C THR A 146 -15.48 23.54 -25.22
N ILE A 147 -14.70 22.48 -25.18
CA ILE A 147 -14.49 21.73 -23.95
C ILE A 147 -13.59 22.58 -23.04
N ASP A 148 -14.08 22.98 -21.88
CA ASP A 148 -13.25 23.68 -20.89
C ASP A 148 -12.28 22.72 -20.24
N TRP A 149 -11.18 22.43 -20.96
CA TRP A 149 -10.10 21.57 -20.49
C TRP A 149 -9.35 22.15 -19.30
N GLN A 150 -9.36 23.48 -19.13
CA GLN A 150 -8.74 24.10 -17.95
C GLN A 150 -9.48 23.68 -16.68
N SER A 151 -10.81 23.74 -16.67
CA SER A 151 -11.59 23.31 -15.52
C SER A 151 -11.49 21.79 -15.29
N ALA A 152 -11.51 20.98 -16.37
CA ALA A 152 -11.34 19.53 -16.29
C ALA A 152 -9.94 19.13 -15.77
N LEU A 153 -8.88 19.80 -16.28
CA LEU A 153 -7.51 19.57 -15.82
C LEU A 153 -7.27 20.10 -14.39
N HIS A 154 -7.83 21.26 -14.05
CA HIS A 154 -7.80 21.74 -12.66
C HIS A 154 -8.53 20.79 -11.73
N THR A 155 -9.65 20.23 -12.13
CA THR A 155 -10.40 19.23 -11.37
C THR A 155 -9.61 17.92 -11.27
N ALA A 156 -9.02 17.43 -12.36
CA ALA A 156 -8.17 16.24 -12.37
C ALA A 156 -6.87 16.46 -11.57
N ALA A 157 -6.23 17.63 -11.69
CA ALA A 157 -5.07 17.99 -10.87
C ALA A 157 -5.43 18.14 -9.39
N GLN A 158 -6.58 18.74 -9.07
CA GLN A 158 -7.12 18.78 -7.72
C GLN A 158 -7.46 17.39 -7.21
N TRP A 159 -7.97 16.50 -8.06
CA TRP A 159 -8.22 15.09 -7.72
C TRP A 159 -6.92 14.32 -7.44
N LEU A 160 -5.91 14.50 -8.28
CA LEU A 160 -4.57 13.94 -8.07
C LEU A 160 -3.90 14.52 -6.80
N ILE A 161 -3.98 15.83 -6.62
CA ILE A 161 -3.43 16.52 -5.44
C ILE A 161 -4.23 16.18 -4.17
N SER A 162 -5.54 16.06 -4.25
CA SER A 162 -6.38 15.62 -3.12
C SER A 162 -6.28 14.11 -2.86
N GLY A 163 -6.05 13.30 -3.88
CA GLY A 163 -5.81 11.87 -3.79
C GLY A 163 -4.43 11.53 -3.22
N LEU A 164 -3.42 12.38 -3.46
CA LEU A 164 -2.08 12.30 -2.84
C LEU A 164 -2.06 12.91 -1.42
N GLY A 165 -3.22 13.23 -0.87
CA GLY A 165 -3.41 13.78 0.46
C GLY A 165 -3.18 15.26 0.51
N GLY A 166 -4.25 16.02 0.36
CA GLY A 166 -4.51 17.38 0.88
C GLY A 166 -3.38 18.38 1.15
N VAL A 167 -2.20 18.20 0.61
CA VAL A 167 -1.00 18.97 1.00
C VAL A 167 -0.98 20.37 0.39
N MET A 168 -1.81 20.65 -0.61
CA MET A 168 -1.73 21.91 -1.36
C MET A 168 -3.04 22.70 -1.47
N GLY A 169 -4.08 22.29 -0.75
CA GLY A 169 -5.35 22.99 -0.72
C GLY A 169 -5.41 24.09 0.35
N SER A 170 -5.09 25.30 -0.04
CA SER A 170 -5.24 26.57 0.71
C SER A 170 -4.38 26.73 1.98
N VAL A 171 -3.55 27.75 1.96
CA VAL A 171 -2.66 28.17 3.08
C VAL A 171 -3.43 28.40 4.40
N VAL A 172 -4.72 28.68 4.38
CA VAL A 172 -5.57 28.88 5.58
C VAL A 172 -6.09 27.56 6.14
N SER A 173 -6.43 26.56 5.28
CA SER A 173 -6.73 25.20 5.73
C SER A 173 -5.48 24.42 6.10
N LEU A 174 -4.32 24.79 5.57
CA LEU A 174 -3.02 24.24 5.98
C LEU A 174 -2.72 24.48 7.46
N PHE A 175 -3.05 25.63 8.03
CA PHE A 175 -2.77 25.89 9.45
C PHE A 175 -3.58 25.02 10.40
N SER A 176 -4.86 24.78 10.12
CA SER A 176 -5.69 23.88 10.92
C SER A 176 -5.37 22.40 10.64
N THR A 177 -5.09 22.06 9.39
CA THR A 177 -4.69 20.70 8.98
C THR A 177 -3.26 20.37 9.42
N LEU A 178 -2.33 21.32 9.37
CA LEU A 178 -0.97 21.17 9.93
C LEU A 178 -1.00 20.99 11.44
N SER A 179 -1.84 21.74 12.15
CA SER A 179 -1.99 21.60 13.60
C SER A 179 -2.52 20.21 13.98
N SER A 180 -3.55 19.72 13.32
CA SER A 180 -4.12 18.39 13.57
C SER A 180 -3.19 17.26 13.07
N ALA A 181 -2.55 17.42 11.93
CA ALA A 181 -1.56 16.49 11.42
C ALA A 181 -0.30 16.45 12.30
N ALA A 182 0.19 17.60 12.76
CA ALA A 182 1.32 17.67 13.67
C ALA A 182 0.98 17.01 15.02
N PHE A 183 -0.20 17.26 15.56
CA PHE A 183 -0.66 16.58 16.78
C PHE A 183 -0.73 15.07 16.58
N THR A 184 -1.34 14.62 15.49
CA THR A 184 -1.42 13.19 15.13
C THR A 184 -0.03 12.56 14.99
N LEU A 185 0.89 13.25 14.31
CA LEU A 185 2.28 12.80 14.15
C LEU A 185 3.01 12.70 15.51
N VAL A 186 2.90 13.72 16.36
CA VAL A 186 3.54 13.71 17.68
C VAL A 186 2.99 12.58 18.54
N VAL A 187 1.66 12.42 18.61
CA VAL A 187 1.04 11.32 19.36
C VAL A 187 1.46 9.95 18.80
N SER A 188 1.50 9.82 17.47
CA SER A 188 1.93 8.59 16.80
C SER A 188 3.40 8.26 17.10
N LEU A 189 4.27 9.27 17.11
CA LEU A 189 5.69 9.10 17.42
C LEU A 189 5.90 8.69 18.88
N ILE A 190 5.21 9.35 19.82
CA ILE A 190 5.23 9.00 21.23
C ILE A 190 4.74 7.56 21.41
N PHE A 191 3.62 7.21 20.79
CA PHE A 191 3.07 5.85 20.86
C PHE A 191 4.03 4.81 20.27
N SER A 192 4.67 5.13 19.15
CA SER A 192 5.71 4.29 18.53
C SER A 192 6.87 4.02 19.49
N LEU A 193 7.35 5.07 20.18
CA LEU A 193 8.42 4.93 21.19
C LEU A 193 8.00 4.04 22.35
N TYR A 194 6.76 4.21 22.86
CA TYR A 194 6.22 3.35 23.92
C TYR A 194 6.11 1.89 23.47
N LEU A 195 5.65 1.65 22.24
CA LEU A 195 5.57 0.31 21.67
C LEU A 195 6.95 -0.34 21.58
N LEU A 196 7.95 0.39 21.06
CA LEU A 196 9.30 -0.16 20.87
C LEU A 196 10.03 -0.42 22.19
N THR A 197 9.90 0.48 23.15
CA THR A 197 10.51 0.32 24.48
C THR A 197 9.81 -0.75 25.31
N GLY A 198 8.46 -0.86 25.19
CA GLY A 198 7.62 -1.82 25.91
C GLY A 198 7.36 -3.14 25.19
N LYS A 199 7.88 -3.34 23.97
CA LYS A 199 7.57 -4.45 23.06
C LYS A 199 7.55 -5.82 23.74
N GLU A 200 8.60 -6.17 24.47
CA GLU A 200 8.69 -7.50 25.11
C GLU A 200 7.71 -7.67 26.26
N ARG A 201 7.46 -6.59 27.01
CA ARG A 201 6.48 -6.63 28.10
C ARG A 201 5.07 -6.81 27.54
N LEU A 202 4.74 -6.05 26.50
CA LEU A 202 3.44 -6.12 25.81
C LEU A 202 3.24 -7.50 25.17
N LEU A 203 4.25 -8.03 24.47
CA LEU A 203 4.18 -9.37 23.87
C LEU A 203 3.99 -10.46 24.93
N ARG A 204 4.72 -10.40 26.07
CA ARG A 204 4.53 -11.36 27.16
C ARG A 204 3.16 -11.27 27.81
N GLN A 205 2.62 -10.05 27.98
CA GLN A 205 1.27 -9.84 28.50
C GLN A 205 0.21 -10.39 27.54
N ALA A 206 0.34 -10.10 26.24
CA ALA A 206 -0.55 -10.61 25.21
C ALA A 206 -0.49 -12.15 25.14
N ASP A 207 0.71 -12.73 25.13
CA ASP A 207 0.90 -14.17 25.13
C ASP A 207 0.26 -14.84 26.34
N ARG A 208 0.45 -14.27 27.54
CA ARG A 208 -0.16 -14.77 28.78
C ARG A 208 -1.68 -14.69 28.73
N ALA A 209 -2.24 -13.58 28.22
CA ALA A 209 -3.68 -13.44 28.07
C ALA A 209 -4.24 -14.43 27.04
N LEU A 210 -3.60 -14.56 25.87
CA LEU A 210 -4.02 -15.50 24.84
C LEU A 210 -4.02 -16.95 25.34
N ARG A 211 -3.00 -17.35 26.11
CA ARG A 211 -2.94 -18.69 26.72
C ARG A 211 -4.02 -18.92 27.77
N ALA A 212 -4.41 -17.86 28.51
CA ALA A 212 -5.43 -17.97 29.55
C ALA A 212 -6.86 -18.09 29.00
N TYR A 213 -7.17 -17.36 27.92
CA TYR A 213 -8.54 -17.26 27.39
C TYR A 213 -8.81 -18.14 26.18
N LEU A 214 -7.78 -18.52 25.40
CA LEU A 214 -7.96 -19.32 24.19
C LEU A 214 -7.70 -20.82 24.46
N LYS A 215 -8.52 -21.66 23.80
CA LYS A 215 -8.25 -23.11 23.76
C LYS A 215 -6.88 -23.37 23.10
N PRO A 216 -6.11 -24.40 23.51
CA PRO A 216 -4.77 -24.67 22.99
C PRO A 216 -4.67 -24.73 21.45
N MET A 217 -5.69 -25.29 20.80
CA MET A 217 -5.77 -25.39 19.34
C MET A 217 -5.85 -24.00 18.68
N TRP A 218 -6.70 -23.11 19.20
CA TRP A 218 -6.87 -21.76 18.67
C TRP A 218 -5.64 -20.89 18.97
N TYR A 219 -5.05 -21.04 20.16
CA TYR A 219 -3.79 -20.37 20.52
C TYR A 219 -2.68 -20.72 19.54
N SER A 220 -2.45 -22.02 19.27
CA SER A 220 -1.41 -22.46 18.34
C SER A 220 -1.65 -21.93 16.91
N ARG A 221 -2.89 -21.95 16.43
CA ARG A 221 -3.25 -21.42 15.10
C ARG A 221 -3.01 -19.91 15.02
N LEU A 222 -3.46 -19.17 16.03
CA LEU A 222 -3.31 -17.70 16.08
C LEU A 222 -1.83 -17.30 16.16
N THR A 223 -1.06 -17.91 17.04
CA THR A 223 0.37 -17.62 17.17
C THR A 223 1.13 -17.92 15.88
N TYR A 224 0.81 -19.02 15.23
CA TYR A 224 1.39 -19.34 13.93
C TYR A 224 0.99 -18.31 12.85
N PHE A 225 -0.28 -17.91 12.79
CA PHE A 225 -0.75 -16.89 11.87
C PHE A 225 -0.02 -15.56 12.07
N LEU A 226 0.07 -15.07 13.30
CA LEU A 226 0.75 -13.81 13.63
C LEU A 226 2.25 -13.86 13.28
N HIS A 227 2.91 -15.00 13.52
CA HIS A 227 4.30 -15.17 13.14
C HIS A 227 4.48 -15.17 11.61
N THR A 228 3.63 -15.90 10.89
CA THR A 228 3.64 -15.95 9.42
C THR A 228 3.33 -14.57 8.85
N LEU A 229 2.34 -13.88 9.38
CA LEU A 229 1.96 -12.53 8.99
C LEU A 229 3.14 -11.55 9.15
N ASN A 230 3.80 -11.56 10.31
CA ASN A 230 4.97 -10.73 10.55
C ASN A 230 6.10 -11.02 9.54
N THR A 231 6.32 -12.30 9.22
CA THR A 231 7.34 -12.70 8.25
C THR A 231 6.97 -12.22 6.84
N CYS A 232 5.70 -12.37 6.44
CA CYS A 232 5.20 -11.89 5.14
C CYS A 232 5.31 -10.36 5.03
N PHE A 233 4.91 -9.62 6.07
CA PHE A 233 5.04 -8.16 6.11
C PHE A 233 6.49 -7.69 6.01
N HIS A 234 7.37 -8.28 6.79
CA HIS A 234 8.79 -7.91 6.77
C HIS A 234 9.40 -8.13 5.37
N ARG A 235 9.18 -9.32 4.80
CA ARG A 235 9.70 -9.65 3.47
C ARG A 235 9.11 -8.78 2.38
N PHE A 236 7.81 -8.51 2.44
CA PHE A 236 7.12 -7.65 1.48
C PHE A 236 7.65 -6.22 1.53
N LEU A 237 7.73 -5.60 2.71
CA LEU A 237 8.21 -4.22 2.84
C LEU A 237 9.66 -4.07 2.36
N VAL A 238 10.54 -4.97 2.81
CA VAL A 238 11.96 -4.92 2.37
C VAL A 238 12.06 -5.17 0.86
N GLY A 239 11.33 -6.14 0.34
CA GLY A 239 11.30 -6.45 -1.08
C GLY A 239 10.80 -5.26 -1.90
N GLN A 240 9.65 -4.69 -1.54
CA GLN A 240 9.02 -3.58 -2.26
C GLN A 240 9.90 -2.31 -2.27
N CYS A 241 10.52 -1.98 -1.12
CA CYS A 241 11.45 -0.85 -1.09
C CYS A 241 12.71 -1.10 -1.94
N THR A 242 13.24 -2.33 -1.93
CA THR A 242 14.42 -2.69 -2.75
C THR A 242 14.07 -2.66 -4.23
N GLU A 243 12.92 -3.21 -4.62
CA GLU A 243 12.40 -3.18 -5.99
C GLU A 243 12.23 -1.75 -6.50
N ALA A 244 11.60 -0.89 -5.71
CA ALA A 244 11.39 0.52 -6.06
C ALA A 244 12.71 1.25 -6.36
N VAL A 245 13.73 1.04 -5.53
CA VAL A 245 15.05 1.65 -5.73
C VAL A 245 15.73 1.07 -6.97
N VAL A 246 15.74 -0.25 -7.13
CA VAL A 246 16.39 -0.91 -8.27
C VAL A 246 15.71 -0.51 -9.58
N LEU A 247 14.37 -0.52 -9.62
CA LEU A 247 13.60 -0.16 -10.82
C LEU A 247 13.80 1.31 -11.19
N GLY A 248 13.76 2.21 -10.19
CA GLY A 248 14.02 3.64 -10.39
C GLY A 248 15.41 3.90 -10.97
N LEU A 249 16.44 3.28 -10.39
CA LEU A 249 17.83 3.42 -10.87
C LEU A 249 18.03 2.84 -12.25
N LEU A 250 17.45 1.67 -12.56
CA LEU A 250 17.51 1.07 -13.88
C LEU A 250 16.79 1.91 -14.93
N CYS A 251 15.65 2.49 -14.55
CA CYS A 251 14.90 3.38 -15.43
C CYS A 251 15.71 4.66 -15.73
N ILE A 252 16.26 5.33 -14.71
CA ILE A 252 17.11 6.50 -14.89
C ILE A 252 18.31 6.16 -15.77
N GLY A 253 19.03 5.07 -15.44
CA GLY A 253 20.21 4.65 -16.18
C GLY A 253 19.92 4.30 -17.65
N GLY A 254 18.83 3.58 -17.90
CA GLY A 254 18.39 3.24 -19.26
C GLY A 254 17.96 4.46 -20.06
N MET A 255 17.17 5.35 -19.45
CA MET A 255 16.74 6.60 -20.09
C MET A 255 17.93 7.54 -20.42
N LEU A 256 18.90 7.62 -19.54
CA LEU A 256 20.13 8.40 -19.79
C LEU A 256 20.95 7.78 -20.93
N LEU A 257 21.06 6.46 -20.96
CA LEU A 257 21.79 5.73 -22.01
C LEU A 257 21.16 5.96 -23.42
N PHE A 258 19.84 5.94 -23.50
CA PHE A 258 19.11 6.20 -24.74
C PHE A 258 18.84 7.68 -25.00
N ARG A 259 19.32 8.57 -24.13
CA ARG A 259 19.16 10.04 -24.20
C ARG A 259 17.69 10.48 -24.28
N PHE A 260 16.80 9.82 -23.52
CA PHE A 260 15.44 10.27 -23.37
C PHE A 260 15.37 11.58 -22.53
N PRO A 261 14.45 12.49 -22.85
CA PRO A 261 14.22 13.68 -22.02
C PRO A 261 13.63 13.29 -20.67
N TYR A 262 13.83 14.14 -19.67
CA TYR A 262 13.29 14.00 -18.30
C TYR A 262 13.69 12.70 -17.59
N ALA A 263 14.85 12.13 -17.88
CA ALA A 263 15.28 10.81 -17.41
C ALA A 263 15.25 10.68 -15.87
N THR A 264 15.82 11.65 -15.14
CA THR A 264 15.83 11.65 -13.67
C THR A 264 14.43 11.76 -13.09
N MET A 265 13.62 12.67 -13.60
CA MET A 265 12.27 12.92 -13.15
C MET A 265 11.36 11.70 -13.37
N ILE A 266 11.33 11.16 -14.59
CA ILE A 266 10.50 10.00 -14.93
C ILE A 266 10.95 8.75 -14.19
N GLY A 267 12.27 8.52 -14.12
CA GLY A 267 12.80 7.35 -13.41
C GLY A 267 12.57 7.41 -11.90
N THR A 268 12.66 8.61 -11.29
CA THR A 268 12.29 8.81 -9.89
C THR A 268 10.80 8.60 -9.66
N LEU A 269 9.95 9.11 -10.57
CA LEU A 269 8.51 8.89 -10.53
C LEU A 269 8.18 7.39 -10.61
N ILE A 270 8.78 6.65 -11.56
CA ILE A 270 8.57 5.21 -11.72
C ILE A 270 9.03 4.46 -10.46
N GLY A 271 10.20 4.78 -9.91
CA GLY A 271 10.67 4.18 -8.67
C GLY A 271 9.73 4.45 -7.49
N PHE A 272 9.22 5.67 -7.37
CA PHE A 272 8.26 6.02 -6.32
C PHE A 272 6.91 5.33 -6.51
N THR A 273 6.35 5.37 -7.72
CA THR A 273 5.06 4.71 -8.02
C THR A 273 5.14 3.20 -7.92
N ALA A 274 6.31 2.59 -8.18
CA ALA A 274 6.55 1.16 -8.00
C ALA A 274 6.30 0.67 -6.57
N LEU A 275 6.31 1.55 -5.56
CA LEU A 275 5.85 1.20 -4.21
C LEU A 275 4.39 0.72 -4.17
N ILE A 276 3.58 1.09 -5.16
CA ILE A 276 2.19 0.63 -5.30
C ILE A 276 2.22 -0.62 -6.20
N PRO A 277 2.00 -1.82 -5.65
CA PRO A 277 2.10 -3.06 -6.42
C PRO A 277 1.19 -3.03 -7.66
N VAL A 278 1.70 -3.47 -8.78
CA VAL A 278 1.01 -3.55 -10.08
C VAL A 278 0.66 -2.17 -10.67
N ALA A 279 -0.05 -1.31 -9.95
CA ALA A 279 -0.52 -0.02 -10.46
C ALA A 279 0.61 0.98 -10.72
N GLY A 280 1.69 0.93 -9.92
CA GLY A 280 2.78 1.91 -9.97
C GLY A 280 3.48 1.99 -11.31
N ALA A 281 3.79 0.84 -11.90
CA ALA A 281 4.44 0.75 -13.20
C ALA A 281 3.61 1.40 -14.32
N TYR A 282 2.30 1.16 -14.34
CA TYR A 282 1.40 1.74 -15.33
C TYR A 282 1.25 3.25 -15.17
N ILE A 283 1.15 3.74 -13.93
CA ILE A 283 1.07 5.18 -13.64
C ILE A 283 2.35 5.87 -14.12
N GLY A 284 3.52 5.35 -13.72
CA GLY A 284 4.80 5.92 -14.09
C GLY A 284 5.06 5.88 -15.61
N ALA A 285 4.71 4.77 -16.27
CA ALA A 285 4.83 4.62 -17.72
C ALA A 285 3.90 5.58 -18.48
N GLY A 286 2.64 5.70 -18.05
CA GLY A 286 1.67 6.61 -18.68
C GLY A 286 2.07 8.07 -18.58
N VAL A 287 2.45 8.52 -17.38
CA VAL A 287 2.92 9.90 -17.15
C VAL A 287 4.22 10.15 -17.93
N GLY A 288 5.19 9.22 -17.87
CA GLY A 288 6.45 9.35 -18.58
C GLY A 288 6.26 9.41 -20.10
N ALA A 289 5.43 8.54 -20.66
CA ALA A 289 5.11 8.54 -22.09
C ALA A 289 4.46 9.84 -22.53
N PHE A 290 3.52 10.35 -21.76
CA PHE A 290 2.87 11.65 -22.05
C PHE A 290 3.87 12.80 -22.03
N MET A 291 4.74 12.86 -21.03
CA MET A 291 5.76 13.92 -20.94
C MET A 291 6.74 13.89 -22.11
N ILE A 292 7.21 12.69 -22.49
CA ILE A 292 8.11 12.56 -23.64
C ILE A 292 7.37 12.87 -24.94
N PHE A 293 6.10 12.50 -25.05
CA PHE A 293 5.26 12.81 -26.21
C PHE A 293 5.18 14.31 -26.49
N THR A 294 5.13 15.16 -25.47
CA THR A 294 5.15 16.62 -25.64
C THR A 294 6.45 17.19 -26.22
N VAL A 295 7.52 16.39 -26.23
CA VAL A 295 8.82 16.77 -26.83
C VAL A 295 8.96 16.11 -28.21
N SER A 296 8.71 14.81 -28.30
CA SER A 296 8.81 14.05 -29.54
C SER A 296 7.95 12.80 -29.50
N PRO A 297 6.94 12.66 -30.39
CA PRO A 297 6.11 11.46 -30.47
C PRO A 297 6.90 10.18 -30.71
N ILE A 298 7.97 10.26 -31.53
CA ILE A 298 8.83 9.11 -31.83
C ILE A 298 9.57 8.64 -30.58
N GLN A 299 10.12 9.57 -29.79
CA GLN A 299 10.78 9.23 -28.55
C GLN A 299 9.81 8.66 -27.50
N ALA A 300 8.57 9.10 -27.48
CA ALA A 300 7.53 8.53 -26.61
C ALA A 300 7.23 7.07 -26.97
N LEU A 301 7.16 6.74 -28.26
CA LEU A 301 6.99 5.36 -28.72
C LEU A 301 8.18 4.47 -28.33
N LEU A 302 9.40 4.98 -28.53
CA LEU A 302 10.62 4.29 -28.13
C LEU A 302 10.71 4.11 -26.62
N PHE A 303 10.26 5.09 -25.84
CA PHE A 303 10.17 4.99 -24.39
C PHE A 303 9.17 3.92 -23.95
N LEU A 304 7.99 3.84 -24.58
CA LEU A 304 7.03 2.77 -24.30
C LEU A 304 7.62 1.40 -24.56
N LEU A 305 8.35 1.23 -25.68
CA LEU A 305 9.07 -0.01 -25.97
C LEU A 305 10.14 -0.30 -24.89
N PHE A 306 10.91 0.70 -24.50
CA PHE A 306 11.90 0.60 -23.43
C PHE A 306 11.26 0.18 -22.10
N ILE A 307 10.14 0.80 -21.71
CA ILE A 307 9.43 0.45 -20.47
C ILE A 307 8.88 -0.98 -20.52
N VAL A 308 8.34 -1.43 -21.65
CA VAL A 308 7.88 -2.82 -21.81
C VAL A 308 9.05 -3.79 -21.58
N ILE A 309 10.21 -3.53 -22.18
CA ILE A 309 11.41 -4.36 -21.98
C ILE A 309 11.85 -4.32 -20.52
N LEU A 310 11.87 -3.14 -19.91
CA LEU A 310 12.26 -2.98 -18.51
C LEU A 310 11.29 -3.72 -17.57
N GLN A 311 9.98 -3.68 -17.83
CA GLN A 311 8.97 -4.42 -17.07
C GLN A 311 9.11 -5.94 -17.26
N GLN A 312 9.50 -6.41 -18.43
CA GLN A 312 9.80 -7.84 -18.64
C GLN A 312 11.05 -8.28 -17.87
N LEU A 313 12.08 -7.43 -17.82
CA LEU A 313 13.27 -7.69 -17.00
C LEU A 313 12.93 -7.67 -15.51
N GLU A 314 12.12 -6.72 -15.09
CA GLU A 314 11.62 -6.61 -13.71
C GLU A 314 10.86 -7.88 -13.34
N GLY A 315 9.79 -8.23 -14.05
CA GLY A 315 8.90 -9.35 -13.73
C GLY A 315 9.58 -10.72 -13.78
N ASN A 316 10.54 -10.92 -14.71
CA ASN A 316 11.17 -12.23 -14.91
C ASN A 316 12.50 -12.40 -14.16
N LEU A 317 13.23 -11.32 -13.88
CA LEU A 317 14.58 -11.41 -13.32
C LEU A 317 14.70 -10.72 -11.95
N ILE A 318 14.18 -9.51 -11.80
CA ILE A 318 14.35 -8.67 -10.60
C ILE A 318 13.34 -9.10 -9.53
N TYR A 319 12.06 -9.12 -9.87
CA TYR A 319 10.98 -9.47 -8.95
C TYR A 319 11.19 -10.84 -8.30
N PRO A 320 11.50 -11.95 -9.01
CA PRO A 320 11.76 -13.23 -8.39
C PRO A 320 12.97 -13.24 -7.44
N LYS A 321 13.99 -12.42 -7.71
CA LYS A 321 15.19 -12.34 -6.88
C LYS A 321 15.03 -11.43 -5.66
N VAL A 322 14.27 -10.35 -5.77
CA VAL A 322 14.14 -9.30 -4.75
C VAL A 322 12.94 -9.55 -3.84
N VAL A 323 11.76 -9.72 -4.42
CA VAL A 323 10.51 -9.97 -3.71
C VAL A 323 10.16 -11.45 -3.70
N GLY A 324 10.38 -12.09 -4.76
CA GLY A 324 10.30 -13.41 -5.28
C GLY A 324 9.66 -14.52 -4.47
N SER A 325 10.30 -15.68 -4.44
CA SER A 325 9.94 -16.88 -3.69
C SER A 325 9.68 -16.66 -2.18
N SER A 326 9.99 -15.45 -1.69
CA SER A 326 9.90 -15.08 -0.27
C SER A 326 8.48 -14.99 0.27
N ILE A 327 7.48 -14.65 -0.58
CA ILE A 327 6.09 -14.47 -0.16
C ILE A 327 5.25 -15.71 -0.52
N GLY A 328 5.63 -16.44 -1.58
CA GLY A 328 4.97 -17.69 -1.98
C GLY A 328 3.52 -17.52 -2.42
N LEU A 329 3.11 -16.31 -2.85
CA LEU A 329 1.75 -16.03 -3.29
C LEU A 329 1.69 -16.00 -4.82
N PRO A 330 0.84 -16.83 -5.48
CA PRO A 330 0.64 -16.76 -6.93
C PRO A 330 0.11 -15.38 -7.38
N GLY A 331 0.55 -14.92 -8.56
CA GLY A 331 0.23 -13.57 -9.06
C GLY A 331 -1.25 -13.21 -9.13
N ILE A 332 -2.11 -14.20 -9.42
CA ILE A 332 -3.56 -13.99 -9.42
C ILE A 332 -4.09 -13.53 -8.05
N TRP A 333 -3.55 -14.08 -6.96
CA TRP A 333 -3.94 -13.69 -5.60
C TRP A 333 -3.34 -12.33 -5.20
N VAL A 334 -2.17 -11.97 -5.75
CA VAL A 334 -1.60 -10.62 -5.58
C VAL A 334 -2.54 -9.60 -6.21
N LEU A 335 -2.95 -9.81 -7.47
CA LEU A 335 -3.89 -8.93 -8.17
C LEU A 335 -5.22 -8.80 -7.42
N THR A 336 -5.78 -9.93 -6.99
CA THR A 336 -7.02 -9.97 -6.19
C THR A 336 -6.88 -9.16 -4.89
N ALA A 337 -5.78 -9.37 -4.15
CA ALA A 337 -5.51 -8.66 -2.90
C ALA A 337 -5.38 -7.16 -3.12
N VAL A 338 -4.62 -6.74 -4.15
CA VAL A 338 -4.45 -5.32 -4.50
C VAL A 338 -5.78 -4.68 -4.89
N THR A 339 -6.60 -5.36 -5.69
CA THR A 339 -7.92 -4.84 -6.12
C THR A 339 -8.87 -4.66 -4.93
N ILE A 340 -9.00 -5.69 -4.08
CA ILE A 340 -9.86 -5.62 -2.89
C ILE A 340 -9.32 -4.59 -1.90
N GLY A 341 -8.02 -4.64 -1.60
CA GLY A 341 -7.38 -3.72 -0.66
C GLY A 341 -7.50 -2.27 -1.12
N GLY A 342 -7.28 -2.03 -2.42
CA GLY A 342 -7.44 -0.72 -3.04
C GLY A 342 -8.85 -0.17 -2.95
N GLY A 343 -9.86 -1.02 -3.17
CA GLY A 343 -11.27 -0.64 -3.04
C GLY A 343 -11.70 -0.30 -1.60
N ILE A 344 -11.05 -0.88 -0.58
CA ILE A 344 -11.42 -0.67 0.83
C ILE A 344 -10.71 0.53 1.44
N LEU A 345 -9.40 0.64 1.28
CA LEU A 345 -8.54 1.62 1.96
C LEU A 345 -7.61 2.40 1.01
N GLY A 346 -7.83 2.33 -0.31
CA GLY A 346 -6.96 2.97 -1.29
C GLY A 346 -5.52 2.40 -1.27
N ILE A 347 -4.52 3.27 -1.46
CA ILE A 347 -3.10 2.88 -1.53
C ILE A 347 -2.62 2.13 -0.26
N PRO A 348 -2.91 2.59 0.99
CA PRO A 348 -2.60 1.80 2.18
C PRO A 348 -3.21 0.41 2.17
N GLY A 349 -4.44 0.28 1.66
CA GLY A 349 -5.11 -1.02 1.53
C GLY A 349 -4.41 -1.96 0.56
N MET A 350 -3.93 -1.47 -0.59
CA MET A 350 -3.14 -2.25 -1.54
C MET A 350 -1.86 -2.82 -0.89
N LEU A 351 -1.14 -1.99 -0.13
CA LEU A 351 0.09 -2.38 0.55
C LEU A 351 -0.13 -3.40 1.68
N LEU A 352 -1.24 -3.27 2.41
CA LEU A 352 -1.55 -4.17 3.52
C LEU A 352 -2.16 -5.49 3.06
N ALA A 353 -2.93 -5.48 1.98
CA ALA A 353 -3.67 -6.64 1.50
C ALA A 353 -2.75 -7.76 0.99
N VAL A 354 -1.65 -7.42 0.31
CA VAL A 354 -0.72 -8.42 -0.26
C VAL A 354 -0.09 -9.31 0.82
N PRO A 355 0.56 -8.78 1.87
CA PRO A 355 1.13 -9.64 2.91
C PRO A 355 0.06 -10.37 3.74
N LEU A 356 -1.13 -9.78 3.90
CA LEU A 356 -2.25 -10.43 4.57
C LEU A 356 -2.75 -11.63 3.77
N ALA A 357 -2.96 -11.47 2.46
CA ALA A 357 -3.34 -12.54 1.56
C ALA A 357 -2.29 -13.66 1.52
N ALA A 358 -1.01 -13.29 1.52
CA ALA A 358 0.10 -14.25 1.56
C ALA A 358 0.09 -15.08 2.85
N ALA A 359 -0.14 -14.45 4.00
CA ALA A 359 -0.23 -15.15 5.27
C ALA A 359 -1.44 -16.10 5.31
N CYS A 360 -2.60 -15.66 4.81
CA CYS A 360 -3.80 -16.50 4.70
C CYS A 360 -3.56 -17.69 3.75
N TYR A 361 -2.96 -17.45 2.59
CA TYR A 361 -2.63 -18.49 1.61
C TYR A 361 -1.69 -19.54 2.19
N GLN A 362 -0.61 -19.13 2.86
CA GLN A 362 0.33 -20.04 3.51
C GLN A 362 -0.34 -20.88 4.61
N MET A 363 -1.29 -20.29 5.36
CA MET A 363 -2.08 -21.06 6.33
C MET A 363 -2.92 -22.15 5.67
N VAL A 364 -3.62 -21.81 4.59
CA VAL A 364 -4.46 -22.76 3.85
C VAL A 364 -3.59 -23.88 3.27
N CYS A 365 -2.50 -23.55 2.59
CA CYS A 365 -1.57 -24.55 2.05
C CYS A 365 -1.06 -25.50 3.13
N ARG A 366 -0.69 -24.97 4.29
CA ARG A 366 -0.24 -25.80 5.42
C ARG A 366 -1.35 -26.72 5.96
N ASP A 367 -2.58 -26.22 6.03
CA ASP A 367 -3.70 -27.06 6.50
C ASP A 367 -4.00 -28.19 5.50
N ILE A 368 -3.93 -27.91 4.20
CA ILE A 368 -4.07 -28.91 3.12
C ILE A 368 -2.98 -29.99 3.26
N LEU A 369 -1.71 -29.60 3.31
CA LEU A 369 -0.60 -30.55 3.44
C LEU A 369 -0.72 -31.41 4.70
N ARG A 370 -1.18 -30.88 5.82
CA ARG A 370 -1.43 -31.64 7.04
C ARG A 370 -2.55 -32.65 6.88
N ARG A 371 -3.62 -32.28 6.15
CA ARG A 371 -4.75 -33.19 5.90
C ARG A 371 -4.37 -34.29 4.91
N GLU A 372 -3.57 -33.96 3.89
CA GLU A 372 -3.02 -34.93 2.94
C GLU A 372 -2.12 -35.93 3.63
N ALA A 373 -1.21 -35.48 4.49
CA ALA A 373 -0.33 -36.36 5.28
C ALA A 373 -1.07 -37.23 6.29
N ALA A 374 -2.30 -36.85 6.68
CA ALA A 374 -3.13 -37.63 7.59
C ALA A 374 -4.06 -38.63 6.86
N ARG A 375 -4.12 -38.61 5.53
CA ARG A 375 -4.86 -39.61 4.74
C ARG A 375 -4.05 -40.90 4.68
N PRO A 376 -4.70 -42.06 4.91
CA PRO A 376 -4.04 -43.33 4.65
C PRO A 376 -3.66 -43.42 3.15
N PRO A 377 -2.54 -44.06 2.81
CA PRO A 377 -2.15 -44.27 1.41
C PRO A 377 -3.31 -44.95 0.67
N GLU A 378 -3.67 -44.42 -0.50
CA GLU A 378 -4.64 -45.07 -1.37
C GLU A 378 -4.14 -46.50 -1.69
N PRO A 379 -4.99 -47.51 -1.62
CA PRO A 379 -4.61 -48.86 -2.01
C PRO A 379 -4.12 -48.79 -3.46
N VAL A 380 -2.90 -49.22 -3.68
CA VAL A 380 -2.36 -49.41 -5.02
C VAL A 380 -3.26 -50.46 -5.68
N GLU A 381 -4.09 -50.06 -6.62
CA GLU A 381 -4.78 -51.02 -7.52
C GLU A 381 -3.68 -51.76 -8.29
N VAL A 382 -3.39 -52.97 -7.84
CA VAL A 382 -2.56 -53.91 -8.58
C VAL A 382 -3.42 -54.30 -9.81
N PRO A 383 -2.95 -54.06 -11.05
CA PRO A 383 -3.66 -54.50 -12.21
C PRO A 383 -3.77 -56.05 -12.12
N GLU A 384 -5.00 -56.57 -12.08
CA GLU A 384 -5.22 -58.00 -12.27
C GLU A 384 -4.68 -58.33 -13.65
N GLU A 385 -3.52 -59.02 -13.68
CA GLU A 385 -3.00 -59.66 -14.90
C GLU A 385 -4.01 -60.71 -15.36
N MET A 386 -4.65 -60.45 -16.52
CA MET A 386 -5.32 -61.47 -17.33
C MET A 386 -4.33 -62.30 -18.07
#